data_75e17b4e85101ff9858e1d9aab5b0ba0
#
_entry.id   75e17b4e85101ff9858e1d9aab5b0ba0
#
_cell.length_a   1.000
_cell.length_b   1.000
_cell.length_c   1.000
_cell.angle_alpha   90.00
_cell.angle_beta   90.00
_cell.angle_gamma   90.00
#
_symmetry.space_group_name_H-M   'P 1'
#
loop_
_entity.id
_entity.type
_entity.pdbx_description
1 polymer ?
#
loop_
_entity_poly.entity_id
_entity_poly.type
_entity_poly.pdbx_seq_one_letter_code
_entity_poly.pdbx_strand_id
1 'polypeptide(L)'
;MISYKRLRHTYGFGVHSPFAFQLVKDVVRPGRLYSWYGYEDIDAAVNAGRKGIRIERQAKMFHRLLTAIHPESLFLPLGSDPLYHIAAAAVGTGMKIERKPKHALECSMIASHKDFIPLDMLKKHILTPEKSIVLMNYPEGWAETLFDILPEGLMLYSPKNAIIIHRPEMMKVSYDIIL
;
A
#
# COMPACT_ATOMS: atom_id res chain seq x y z
N MET A 1 -22.10 -5.40 -1.65
CA MET A 1 -22.37 -5.51 -0.19
C MET A 1 -21.05 -5.81 0.52
N ILE A 2 -20.68 -5.07 1.59
CA ILE A 2 -19.45 -5.34 2.36
C ILE A 2 -19.72 -6.55 3.25
N SER A 3 -18.86 -7.58 3.21
CA SER A 3 -19.05 -8.76 4.06
C SER A 3 -18.73 -8.43 5.52
N TYR A 4 -19.41 -9.09 6.46
CA TYR A 4 -19.18 -8.93 7.90
C TYR A 4 -17.73 -9.27 8.30
N LYS A 5 -17.14 -10.31 7.67
CA LYS A 5 -15.73 -10.70 7.87
C LYS A 5 -14.79 -9.56 7.48
N ARG A 6 -14.99 -8.93 6.31
CA ARG A 6 -14.21 -7.78 5.84
C ARG A 6 -14.29 -6.62 6.82
N LEU A 7 -15.48 -6.31 7.30
CA LEU A 7 -15.67 -5.25 8.28
C LEU A 7 -14.90 -5.53 9.57
N ARG A 8 -15.00 -6.74 10.12
CA ARG A 8 -14.24 -7.15 11.32
C ARG A 8 -12.75 -7.01 11.15
N HIS A 9 -12.18 -7.54 10.07
CA HIS A 9 -10.74 -7.44 9.80
C HIS A 9 -10.28 -6.00 9.67
N THR A 10 -11.10 -5.12 9.07
CA THR A 10 -10.80 -3.68 8.93
C THR A 10 -10.68 -2.98 10.29
N TYR A 11 -11.33 -3.49 11.33
CA TYR A 11 -11.18 -3.01 12.71
C TYR A 11 -10.19 -3.84 13.54
N GLY A 12 -9.44 -4.75 12.91
CA GLY A 12 -8.44 -5.59 13.57
C GLY A 12 -9.00 -6.86 14.24
N PHE A 13 -10.31 -7.07 14.26
CA PHE A 13 -10.90 -8.27 14.85
C PHE A 13 -10.59 -9.51 14.01
N GLY A 14 -10.00 -10.54 14.63
CA GLY A 14 -9.59 -11.77 13.95
C GLY A 14 -8.29 -11.62 13.16
N VAL A 15 -7.54 -10.55 13.36
CA VAL A 15 -6.17 -10.39 12.86
C VAL A 15 -5.21 -10.88 13.94
N HIS A 16 -4.63 -12.07 13.73
CA HIS A 16 -3.81 -12.74 14.74
C HIS A 16 -2.32 -12.39 14.68
N SER A 17 -1.83 -11.87 13.55
CA SER A 17 -0.46 -11.38 13.44
C SER A 17 -0.33 -10.01 14.11
N PRO A 18 0.57 -9.82 15.10
CA PRO A 18 0.81 -8.52 15.73
C PRO A 18 1.19 -7.44 14.71
N PHE A 19 2.03 -7.78 13.74
CA PHE A 19 2.43 -6.86 12.67
C PHE A 19 1.24 -6.46 11.79
N ALA A 20 0.44 -7.44 11.33
CA ALA A 20 -0.74 -7.16 10.53
C ALA A 20 -1.78 -6.33 11.30
N PHE A 21 -1.98 -6.65 12.59
CA PHE A 21 -2.87 -5.89 13.47
C PHE A 21 -2.43 -4.43 13.58
N GLN A 22 -1.13 -4.18 13.83
CA GLN A 22 -0.58 -2.84 13.92
C GLN A 22 -0.76 -2.09 12.60
N LEU A 23 -0.46 -2.74 11.46
CA LEU A 23 -0.64 -2.13 10.14
C LEU A 23 -2.11 -1.78 9.86
N VAL A 24 -3.05 -2.65 10.18
CA VAL A 24 -4.48 -2.36 10.03
C VAL A 24 -4.88 -1.18 10.91
N LYS A 25 -4.43 -1.15 12.16
CA LYS A 25 -4.78 -0.11 13.14
C LYS A 25 -4.20 1.25 12.77
N ASP A 26 -2.93 1.30 12.36
CA ASP A 26 -2.22 2.56 12.14
C ASP A 26 -2.39 3.10 10.72
N VAL A 27 -2.48 2.21 9.73
CA VAL A 27 -2.54 2.59 8.31
C VAL A 27 -3.97 2.63 7.79
N VAL A 28 -4.72 1.53 7.95
CA VAL A 28 -6.06 1.40 7.34
C VAL A 28 -7.10 2.18 8.14
N ARG A 29 -7.08 2.04 9.46
CA ARG A 29 -8.03 2.66 10.39
C ARG A 29 -7.33 3.39 11.52
N PRO A 30 -6.57 4.45 11.22
CA PRO A 30 -5.88 5.20 12.26
C PRO A 30 -6.90 5.79 13.24
N GLY A 31 -6.59 5.70 14.52
CA GLY A 31 -7.31 6.42 15.55
C GLY A 31 -7.22 7.93 15.34
N ARG A 32 -8.06 8.71 16.04
CA ARG A 32 -8.11 10.19 15.91
C ARG A 32 -6.76 10.89 16.15
N LEU A 33 -5.82 10.21 16.81
CA LEU A 33 -4.50 10.75 17.14
C LEU A 33 -3.53 10.81 15.93
N TYR A 34 -3.78 10.05 14.86
CA TYR A 34 -2.91 10.01 13.68
C TYR A 34 -3.24 11.04 12.59
N SER A 35 -4.12 11.99 12.86
CA SER A 35 -4.60 12.96 11.86
C SER A 35 -3.67 14.15 11.60
N TRP A 36 -2.41 14.15 12.11
CA TRP A 36 -1.73 15.42 12.37
C TRP A 36 -0.52 15.74 11.50
N TYR A 37 0.23 14.77 11.03
CA TYR A 37 1.50 15.06 10.38
C TYR A 37 1.51 14.62 8.91
N GLY A 38 1.83 15.55 8.02
CA GLY A 38 2.05 15.27 6.59
C GLY A 38 0.78 15.27 5.73
N TYR A 39 -0.38 15.69 6.28
CA TYR A 39 -1.61 15.79 5.48
C TYR A 39 -1.85 17.18 4.90
N GLU A 40 -1.15 18.20 5.39
CA GLU A 40 -1.37 19.59 4.96
C GLU A 40 -1.20 19.74 3.45
N ASP A 41 -0.17 19.12 2.88
CA ASP A 41 0.09 19.18 1.44
C ASP A 41 -0.97 18.40 0.64
N ILE A 42 -1.43 17.25 1.17
CA ILE A 42 -2.50 16.46 0.55
C ILE A 42 -3.80 17.25 0.59
N ASP A 43 -4.15 17.83 1.75
CA ASP A 43 -5.37 18.61 1.95
C ASP A 43 -5.36 19.88 1.08
N ALA A 44 -4.22 20.57 1.01
CA ALA A 44 -4.05 21.73 0.14
C ALA A 44 -4.25 21.38 -1.34
N ALA A 45 -3.67 20.26 -1.79
CA ALA A 45 -3.80 19.79 -3.17
C ALA A 45 -5.23 19.33 -3.50
N VAL A 46 -5.92 18.69 -2.56
CA VAL A 46 -7.34 18.29 -2.69
C VAL A 46 -8.22 19.52 -2.84
N ASN A 47 -8.02 20.52 -1.99
CA ASN A 47 -8.80 21.77 -2.00
C ASN A 47 -8.56 22.55 -3.30
N ALA A 48 -7.32 22.63 -3.78
CA ALA A 48 -6.98 23.32 -5.03
C ALA A 48 -7.51 22.59 -6.27
N GLY A 49 -7.45 21.25 -6.28
CA GLY A 49 -7.79 20.44 -7.46
C GLY A 49 -9.21 19.90 -7.48
N ARG A 50 -10.05 20.17 -6.46
CA ARG A 50 -11.41 19.61 -6.31
C ARG A 50 -11.45 18.09 -6.50
N LYS A 51 -10.46 17.39 -5.97
CA LYS A 51 -10.38 15.92 -6.02
C LYS A 51 -11.45 15.28 -5.14
N GLY A 52 -11.91 14.10 -5.54
CA GLY A 52 -12.95 13.39 -4.78
C GLY A 52 -12.43 12.80 -3.47
N ILE A 53 -13.31 12.73 -2.46
CA ILE A 53 -13.03 12.18 -1.10
C ILE A 53 -12.36 10.80 -1.13
N ARG A 54 -12.66 9.99 -2.12
CA ARG A 54 -12.09 8.63 -2.21
C ARG A 54 -10.59 8.66 -2.47
N ILE A 55 -10.12 9.45 -3.43
CA ILE A 55 -8.69 9.54 -3.77
C ILE A 55 -7.89 10.20 -2.64
N GLU A 56 -8.48 11.19 -1.97
CA GLU A 56 -7.91 11.78 -0.76
C GLU A 56 -7.65 10.73 0.33
N ARG A 57 -8.66 9.92 0.66
CA ARG A 57 -8.54 8.86 1.67
C ARG A 57 -7.47 7.84 1.30
N GLN A 58 -7.38 7.47 0.03
CA GLN A 58 -6.35 6.55 -0.46
C GLN A 58 -4.94 7.18 -0.38
N ALA A 59 -4.78 8.45 -0.74
CA ALA A 59 -3.50 9.16 -0.63
C ALA A 59 -3.05 9.28 0.84
N LYS A 60 -3.96 9.61 1.76
CA LYS A 60 -3.69 9.65 3.20
C LYS A 60 -3.33 8.27 3.75
N MET A 61 -4.02 7.21 3.30
CA MET A 61 -3.67 5.84 3.68
C MET A 61 -2.28 5.45 3.13
N PHE A 62 -1.98 5.82 1.89
CA PHE A 62 -0.68 5.58 1.28
C PHE A 62 0.45 6.29 2.02
N HIS A 63 0.25 7.55 2.41
CA HIS A 63 1.18 8.30 3.25
C HIS A 63 1.47 7.56 4.57
N ARG A 64 0.43 7.12 5.30
CA ARG A 64 0.59 6.35 6.54
C ARG A 64 1.31 5.03 6.33
N LEU A 65 1.03 4.35 5.20
CA LEU A 65 1.69 3.10 4.85
C LEU A 65 3.19 3.32 4.67
N LEU A 66 3.59 4.34 3.91
CA LEU A 66 4.99 4.69 3.71
C LEU A 66 5.67 5.07 5.03
N THR A 67 4.96 5.81 5.89
CA THR A 67 5.45 6.16 7.23
C THR A 67 5.59 4.93 8.13
N ALA A 68 4.72 3.93 8.02
CA ALA A 68 4.77 2.73 8.85
C ALA A 68 5.83 1.71 8.39
N ILE A 69 6.04 1.58 7.07
CA ILE A 69 6.97 0.61 6.50
C ILE A 69 8.39 1.18 6.38
N HIS A 70 8.53 2.50 6.20
CA HIS A 70 9.81 3.18 5.95
C HIS A 70 10.65 2.55 4.83
N PRO A 71 10.11 2.41 3.61
CA PRO A 71 10.88 1.82 2.53
C PRO A 71 12.09 2.70 2.18
N GLU A 72 13.25 2.09 1.96
CA GLU A 72 14.46 2.81 1.52
C GLU A 72 14.25 3.45 0.14
N SER A 73 13.52 2.77 -0.71
CA SER A 73 13.20 3.23 -2.06
C SER A 73 11.81 2.80 -2.50
N LEU A 74 11.13 3.71 -3.19
CA LEU A 74 9.78 3.55 -3.70
C LEU A 74 9.79 3.72 -5.22
N PHE A 75 9.28 2.73 -5.95
CA PHE A 75 8.89 2.94 -7.32
C PHE A 75 7.44 3.47 -7.37
N LEU A 76 7.27 4.67 -7.93
CA LEU A 76 5.97 5.31 -8.13
C LEU A 76 5.89 5.88 -9.55
N PRO A 77 5.12 5.26 -10.47
CA PRO A 77 5.04 5.70 -11.87
C PRO A 77 4.56 7.15 -12.01
N LEU A 78 5.13 7.89 -12.97
CA LEU A 78 4.74 9.27 -13.26
C LEU A 78 3.25 9.43 -13.60
N GLY A 79 2.64 8.41 -14.21
CA GLY A 79 1.22 8.40 -14.53
C GLY A 79 0.28 8.10 -13.35
N SER A 80 0.81 7.91 -12.14
CA SER A 80 -0.01 7.79 -10.93
C SER A 80 -0.70 9.12 -10.61
N ASP A 81 -1.83 9.06 -9.88
CA ASP A 81 -2.51 10.31 -9.48
C ASP A 81 -1.54 11.20 -8.68
N PRO A 82 -1.51 12.52 -8.97
CA PRO A 82 -0.64 13.48 -8.30
C PRO A 82 -0.68 13.42 -6.77
N LEU A 83 -1.83 13.07 -6.18
CA LEU A 83 -1.95 12.95 -4.73
C LEU A 83 -1.06 11.84 -4.13
N TYR A 84 -0.76 10.77 -4.86
CA TYR A 84 0.20 9.75 -4.39
C TYR A 84 1.64 10.28 -4.39
N HIS A 85 1.99 11.12 -5.37
CA HIS A 85 3.31 11.77 -5.41
C HIS A 85 3.48 12.76 -4.25
N ILE A 86 2.42 13.54 -3.96
CA ILE A 86 2.40 14.46 -2.81
C ILE A 86 2.47 13.66 -1.51
N ALA A 87 1.68 12.59 -1.37
CA ALA A 87 1.70 11.74 -0.20
C ALA A 87 3.08 11.10 0.05
N ALA A 88 3.77 10.67 -1.01
CA ALA A 88 5.11 10.11 -0.91
C ALA A 88 6.16 11.19 -0.55
N ALA A 89 6.06 12.39 -1.11
CA ALA A 89 6.95 13.51 -0.79
C ALA A 89 6.77 13.98 0.67
N ALA A 90 5.54 13.99 1.16
CA ALA A 90 5.20 14.43 2.52
C ALA A 90 5.71 13.49 3.63
N VAL A 91 6.09 12.24 3.31
CA VAL A 91 6.73 11.33 4.30
C VAL A 91 8.09 11.86 4.75
N GLY A 92 8.72 12.73 3.95
CA GLY A 92 9.97 13.39 4.32
C GLY A 92 11.21 12.52 4.09
N THR A 93 12.08 12.47 4.99
CA THR A 93 13.49 12.18 4.90
C THR A 93 13.90 10.81 4.36
N GLY A 94 14.76 10.82 3.34
CA GLY A 94 15.63 9.68 3.00
C GLY A 94 15.07 8.66 2.02
N MET A 95 13.78 8.61 1.78
CA MET A 95 13.19 7.66 0.81
C MET A 95 13.50 8.11 -0.63
N LYS A 96 14.15 7.24 -1.39
CA LYS A 96 14.41 7.48 -2.81
C LYS A 96 13.18 7.14 -3.63
N ILE A 97 12.65 8.11 -4.39
CA ILE A 97 11.50 7.89 -5.28
C ILE A 97 11.98 7.67 -6.71
N GLU A 98 11.81 6.46 -7.20
CA GLU A 98 12.10 6.08 -8.59
C GLU A 98 10.83 6.14 -9.45
N ARG A 99 10.99 6.63 -10.68
CA ARG A 99 9.87 6.85 -11.61
C ARG A 99 10.03 6.09 -12.93
N LYS A 100 11.24 5.59 -13.21
CA LYS A 100 11.55 4.87 -14.45
C LYS A 100 11.38 3.36 -14.24
N PRO A 101 10.56 2.66 -15.06
CA PRO A 101 10.26 1.23 -14.88
C PRO A 101 11.49 0.33 -14.79
N LYS A 102 12.59 0.69 -15.47
CA LYS A 102 13.83 -0.10 -15.46
C LYS A 102 14.46 -0.25 -14.06
N HIS A 103 14.16 0.64 -13.13
CA HIS A 103 14.65 0.61 -11.74
C HIS A 103 13.63 0.07 -10.74
N ALA A 104 12.43 -0.31 -11.21
CA ALA A 104 11.36 -0.73 -10.31
C ALA A 104 11.74 -1.95 -9.45
N LEU A 105 12.45 -2.93 -10.03
CA LEU A 105 12.88 -4.14 -9.31
C LEU A 105 13.93 -3.87 -8.22
N GLU A 106 14.68 -2.78 -8.33
CA GLU A 106 15.71 -2.39 -7.36
C GLU A 106 15.08 -1.76 -6.10
N CYS A 107 13.89 -1.19 -6.23
CA CYS A 107 13.20 -0.54 -5.11
C CYS A 107 12.80 -1.54 -4.02
N SER A 108 12.74 -1.10 -2.77
CA SER A 108 12.21 -1.89 -1.66
C SER A 108 10.68 -1.97 -1.69
N MET A 109 10.01 -0.98 -2.28
CA MET A 109 8.56 -0.96 -2.48
C MET A 109 8.19 -0.57 -3.91
N ILE A 110 7.21 -1.27 -4.47
CA ILE A 110 6.54 -0.88 -5.72
C ILE A 110 5.11 -0.46 -5.42
N ALA A 111 4.75 0.79 -5.75
CA ALA A 111 3.36 1.22 -5.81
C ALA A 111 2.94 1.24 -7.29
N SER A 112 2.04 0.36 -7.67
CA SER A 112 1.67 0.16 -9.07
C SER A 112 0.17 0.25 -9.31
N HIS A 113 -0.15 0.78 -10.48
CA HIS A 113 -1.45 0.70 -11.13
C HIS A 113 -1.36 -0.27 -12.31
N LYS A 114 -2.47 -0.90 -12.71
CA LYS A 114 -2.55 -1.95 -13.74
C LYS A 114 -1.79 -1.67 -15.05
N ASP A 115 -1.65 -0.40 -15.43
CA ASP A 115 -1.12 -0.01 -16.73
C ASP A 115 0.40 0.24 -16.74
N PHE A 116 1.09 0.11 -15.58
CA PHE A 116 2.48 0.56 -15.48
C PHE A 116 3.53 -0.53 -15.32
N ILE A 117 3.18 -1.63 -14.66
CA ILE A 117 4.12 -2.72 -14.42
C ILE A 117 3.46 -4.06 -14.74
N PRO A 118 4.08 -4.89 -15.57
CA PRO A 118 3.59 -6.23 -15.87
C PRO A 118 3.59 -7.13 -14.63
N LEU A 119 2.63 -8.05 -14.55
CA LEU A 119 2.51 -8.99 -13.44
C LEU A 119 3.79 -9.80 -13.20
N ASP A 120 4.50 -10.20 -14.27
CA ASP A 120 5.76 -10.97 -14.15
C ASP A 120 6.89 -10.19 -13.50
N MET A 121 6.93 -8.87 -13.66
CA MET A 121 7.87 -8.02 -12.92
C MET A 121 7.49 -7.95 -11.44
N LEU A 122 6.21 -7.84 -11.11
CA LEU A 122 5.73 -7.85 -9.75
C LEU A 122 6.01 -9.19 -9.06
N LYS A 123 5.84 -10.32 -9.77
CA LYS A 123 6.22 -11.65 -9.27
C LYS A 123 7.70 -11.72 -8.91
N LYS A 124 8.59 -11.27 -9.79
CA LYS A 124 10.02 -11.24 -9.52
C LYS A 124 10.37 -10.37 -8.32
N HIS A 125 9.72 -9.20 -8.22
CA HIS A 125 9.97 -8.27 -7.13
C HIS A 125 9.58 -8.87 -5.77
N ILE A 126 8.36 -9.43 -5.65
CA ILE A 126 7.86 -9.90 -4.36
C ILE A 126 8.53 -11.19 -3.86
N LEU A 127 9.17 -11.96 -4.72
CA LEU A 127 9.95 -13.13 -4.32
C LEU A 127 11.25 -12.76 -3.59
N THR A 128 11.71 -11.52 -3.71
CA THR A 128 12.87 -11.04 -2.96
C THR A 128 12.45 -10.70 -1.52
N PRO A 129 13.16 -11.17 -0.48
CA PRO A 129 12.86 -10.85 0.91
C PRO A 129 12.80 -9.33 1.17
N GLU A 130 11.95 -8.93 2.14
CA GLU A 130 11.76 -7.54 2.57
C GLU A 130 11.23 -6.59 1.50
N LYS A 131 10.77 -7.12 0.37
CA LYS A 131 10.09 -6.33 -0.66
C LYS A 131 8.59 -6.21 -0.37
N SER A 132 8.01 -5.13 -0.88
CA SER A 132 6.56 -4.90 -0.76
C SER A 132 5.97 -4.35 -2.04
N ILE A 133 4.67 -4.62 -2.24
CA ILE A 133 3.89 -4.15 -3.38
C ILE A 133 2.61 -3.50 -2.86
N VAL A 134 2.29 -2.33 -3.40
CA VAL A 134 0.99 -1.68 -3.24
C VAL A 134 0.30 -1.68 -4.59
N LEU A 135 -0.75 -2.45 -4.72
CA LEU A 135 -1.58 -2.52 -5.92
C LEU A 135 -2.76 -1.57 -5.78
N MET A 136 -2.93 -0.70 -6.77
CA MET A 136 -4.01 0.27 -6.84
C MET A 136 -4.81 0.03 -8.11
N ASN A 137 -6.12 -0.22 -7.96
CA ASN A 137 -7.03 -0.43 -9.08
C ASN A 137 -6.53 -1.51 -10.07
N TYR A 138 -6.08 -2.62 -9.51
CA TYR A 138 -5.45 -3.73 -10.24
C TYR A 138 -6.50 -4.68 -10.88
N PRO A 139 -6.10 -5.47 -11.90
CA PRO A 139 -6.94 -6.52 -12.48
C PRO A 139 -7.25 -7.62 -11.47
N GLU A 140 -8.44 -8.20 -11.58
CA GLU A 140 -8.85 -9.34 -10.76
C GLU A 140 -7.86 -10.50 -10.86
N GLY A 141 -7.60 -11.17 -9.75
CA GLY A 141 -6.69 -12.31 -9.67
C GLY A 141 -5.19 -11.96 -9.49
N TRP A 142 -4.79 -10.70 -9.66
CA TRP A 142 -3.37 -10.33 -9.54
C TRP A 142 -2.86 -10.43 -8.09
N ALA A 143 -3.64 -9.97 -7.14
CA ALA A 143 -3.24 -10.01 -5.73
C ALA A 143 -3.12 -11.44 -5.24
N GLU A 144 -4.09 -12.28 -5.58
CA GLU A 144 -4.10 -13.70 -5.27
C GLU A 144 -2.89 -14.40 -5.92
N THR A 145 -2.63 -14.15 -7.21
CA THR A 145 -1.47 -14.72 -7.91
C THR A 145 -0.15 -14.34 -7.27
N LEU A 146 0.01 -13.08 -6.84
CA LEU A 146 1.22 -12.62 -6.16
C LEU A 146 1.34 -13.22 -4.75
N PHE A 147 0.22 -13.34 -4.05
CA PHE A 147 0.19 -13.93 -2.74
C PHE A 147 0.47 -15.44 -2.79
N ASP A 148 -0.04 -16.16 -3.79
CA ASP A 148 0.16 -17.60 -3.91
C ASP A 148 1.64 -17.98 -4.03
N ILE A 149 2.43 -17.19 -4.75
CA ILE A 149 3.88 -17.41 -4.89
C ILE A 149 4.70 -16.93 -3.71
N LEU A 150 4.13 -16.09 -2.84
CA LEU A 150 4.82 -15.57 -1.66
C LEU A 150 5.11 -16.71 -0.67
N PRO A 151 6.35 -16.95 -0.24
CA PRO A 151 6.67 -18.02 0.70
C PRO A 151 6.16 -17.70 2.12
N GLU A 152 6.30 -16.45 2.53
CA GLU A 152 5.97 -15.95 3.85
C GLU A 152 5.63 -14.46 3.80
N GLY A 153 4.81 -13.96 4.72
CA GLY A 153 4.44 -12.55 4.76
C GLY A 153 2.94 -12.27 4.81
N LEU A 154 2.56 -11.08 4.40
CA LEU A 154 1.23 -10.52 4.59
C LEU A 154 0.60 -10.05 3.29
N MET A 155 -0.70 -10.32 3.12
CA MET A 155 -1.54 -9.61 2.18
C MET A 155 -2.74 -8.97 2.89
N LEU A 156 -2.88 -7.66 2.75
CA LEU A 156 -4.12 -6.93 3.05
C LEU A 156 -4.78 -6.58 1.73
N TYR A 157 -6.03 -6.95 1.51
CA TYR A 157 -6.64 -6.76 0.20
C TYR A 157 -8.11 -6.37 0.25
N SER A 158 -8.53 -5.74 -0.81
CA SER A 158 -9.92 -5.41 -1.16
C SER A 158 -10.12 -5.68 -2.66
N PRO A 159 -11.31 -5.60 -3.22
CA PRO A 159 -11.53 -5.95 -4.63
C PRO A 159 -10.67 -5.19 -5.66
N LYS A 160 -10.11 -4.04 -5.29
CA LYS A 160 -9.35 -3.17 -6.22
C LYS A 160 -8.01 -2.68 -5.69
N ASN A 161 -7.69 -2.95 -4.42
CA ASN A 161 -6.43 -2.52 -3.83
C ASN A 161 -5.86 -3.64 -2.97
N ALA A 162 -4.55 -3.79 -2.99
CA ALA A 162 -3.85 -4.74 -2.13
C ALA A 162 -2.51 -4.18 -1.66
N ILE A 163 -2.13 -4.59 -0.47
CA ILE A 163 -0.81 -4.37 0.12
C ILE A 163 -0.23 -5.76 0.36
N ILE A 164 0.88 -6.08 -0.29
CA ILE A 164 1.56 -7.37 -0.18
C ILE A 164 2.97 -7.11 0.33
N ILE A 165 3.36 -7.80 1.39
CA ILE A 165 4.65 -7.61 2.05
C ILE A 165 5.30 -8.98 2.22
N HIS A 166 6.45 -9.17 1.59
CA HIS A 166 7.32 -10.30 1.84
C HIS A 166 8.12 -10.01 3.10
N ARG A 167 7.84 -10.74 4.16
CA ARG A 167 8.52 -10.56 5.43
C ARG A 167 9.04 -11.91 5.92
N PRO A 168 10.36 -12.11 5.93
CA PRO A 168 10.97 -13.32 6.47
C PRO A 168 10.51 -13.63 7.89
N GLU A 169 10.39 -14.91 8.20
CA GLU A 169 9.97 -15.43 9.50
C GLU A 169 8.51 -15.11 9.90
N MET A 170 7.73 -14.51 8.99
CA MET A 170 6.32 -14.26 9.21
C MET A 170 5.47 -15.34 8.56
N MET A 171 4.59 -15.99 9.33
CA MET A 171 3.57 -16.87 8.75
C MET A 171 2.83 -16.18 7.60
N LYS A 172 2.63 -16.90 6.50
CA LYS A 172 1.85 -16.43 5.35
C LYS A 172 0.39 -16.25 5.73
N VAL A 173 -0.08 -15.00 5.73
CA VAL A 173 -1.45 -14.65 6.12
C VAL A 173 -2.06 -13.61 5.20
N SER A 174 -3.37 -13.71 4.99
CA SER A 174 -4.13 -12.72 4.22
C SER A 174 -5.39 -12.27 4.95
N TYR A 175 -5.73 -11.00 4.80
CA TYR A 175 -6.94 -10.42 5.38
C TYR A 175 -7.67 -9.57 4.35
N ASP A 176 -8.95 -9.93 4.15
CA ASP A 176 -9.88 -9.12 3.36
C ASP A 176 -10.34 -7.92 4.21
N ILE A 177 -9.99 -6.72 3.78
CA ILE A 177 -10.23 -5.46 4.49
C ILE A 177 -10.78 -4.39 3.56
N ILE A 178 -11.18 -3.25 4.10
CA ILE A 178 -11.57 -2.08 3.32
C ILE A 178 -10.36 -1.16 3.17
N LEU A 179 -9.75 -1.17 1.97
CA LEU A 179 -8.61 -0.31 1.57
C LEU A 179 -9.09 0.89 0.76
#